data_c460fa5f9c1aebcbe7e8df61196b9737
#
_entry.id   c460fa5f9c1aebcbe7e8df61196b9737
#
_cell.length_a   1.000
_cell.length_b   1.000
_cell.length_c   1.000
_cell.angle_alpha   90.00
_cell.angle_beta   90.00
_cell.angle_gamma   90.00
#
_symmetry.space_group_name_H-M   'P 1'
#
loop_
_entity.id
_entity.type
_entity.pdbx_description
1 polymer ?
#
loop_
_entity_poly.entity_id
_entity_poly.type
_entity_poly.pdbx_seq_one_letter_code
_entity_poly.pdbx_strand_id
1 'polypeptide(L)'
;MAVNPIKALHLDVAGRYEHYSDFGSATVGKFTGRYDFNDMFAIRGTVSTGFRAPTLAEEHYFGVNVAPSSAFGQLPPNSAAAALAGFNPLKPEKSDNYSVGFVLHPAPRLQITVDAYDIELHNRIINSGDIFGLLGGETVSNNVLNAVVAGGISLPTGVSTVGIQIFENTANTSTKGVEVTGSYASDFDEFGHVDWTLGFNYNKTDITRLFALPEDVVVPDIGQTSLLTAQSASALTNATPRYKIVLQALWTLHKWSATLRETIYGPTAQWSAAPSIPIYYQIGTTGITDLDIGYKFNKNIQLDVGANNLFNTIPPGLQNPASNFIHTFNSPYAFAPWNPNGGYYYGKLTLTF
;
A
#
# COMPACT_ATOMS: atom_id res chain seq x y z
N MET A 1 -39.12 18.15 17.31
CA MET A 1 -39.74 16.81 17.35
C MET A 1 -38.90 15.92 18.21
N ALA A 2 -39.44 15.17 19.16
CA ALA A 2 -38.68 14.21 19.93
C ALA A 2 -38.31 13.03 19.01
N VAL A 3 -37.03 12.85 18.75
CA VAL A 3 -36.52 11.71 17.96
C VAL A 3 -36.78 10.45 18.77
N ASN A 4 -37.44 9.44 18.16
CA ASN A 4 -37.57 8.14 18.80
C ASN A 4 -36.18 7.48 18.85
N PRO A 5 -35.54 7.34 20.03
CA PRO A 5 -34.16 6.91 20.14
C PRO A 5 -33.89 5.52 19.51
N ILE A 6 -34.89 4.66 19.48
CA ILE A 6 -34.77 3.31 18.91
C ILE A 6 -34.72 3.37 17.38
N LYS A 7 -35.41 4.31 16.73
CA LYS A 7 -35.37 4.49 15.26
C LYS A 7 -34.07 5.15 14.77
N ALA A 8 -33.37 5.82 15.67
CA ALA A 8 -32.10 6.50 15.35
C ALA A 8 -30.87 5.58 15.53
N LEU A 9 -31.05 4.40 16.12
CA LEU A 9 -29.95 3.44 16.36
C LEU A 9 -30.00 2.31 15.34
N HIS A 10 -28.88 2.12 14.62
CA HIS A 10 -28.64 1.02 13.68
C HIS A 10 -27.49 0.18 14.21
N LEU A 11 -27.72 -1.12 14.34
CA LEU A 11 -26.70 -2.09 14.76
C LEU A 11 -26.59 -3.19 13.72
N ASP A 12 -25.36 -3.59 13.41
CA ASP A 12 -25.05 -4.68 12.52
C ASP A 12 -24.04 -5.61 13.18
N VAL A 13 -24.28 -6.93 13.10
CA VAL A 13 -23.41 -7.98 13.61
C VAL A 13 -23.18 -9.01 12.51
N ALA A 14 -21.94 -9.31 12.23
CA ALA A 14 -21.59 -10.35 11.26
C ALA A 14 -20.53 -11.30 11.82
N GLY A 15 -20.63 -12.56 11.45
CA GLY A 15 -19.65 -13.59 11.76
C GLY A 15 -19.35 -14.43 10.51
N ARG A 16 -18.09 -14.81 10.31
CA ARG A 16 -17.65 -15.66 9.20
C ARG A 16 -16.73 -16.75 9.72
N TYR A 17 -16.97 -17.97 9.31
CA TYR A 17 -16.11 -19.12 9.53
C TYR A 17 -15.64 -19.66 8.19
N GLU A 18 -14.36 -19.94 8.08
CA GLU A 18 -13.75 -20.55 6.90
C GLU A 18 -12.82 -21.67 7.32
N HIS A 19 -12.72 -22.69 6.47
CA HIS A 19 -11.81 -23.82 6.65
C HIS A 19 -10.98 -24.03 5.39
N TYR A 20 -9.68 -24.09 5.58
CA TYR A 20 -8.68 -24.28 4.53
C TYR A 20 -7.91 -25.57 4.78
N SER A 21 -7.52 -26.24 3.72
CA SER A 21 -6.83 -27.54 3.79
C SER A 21 -5.37 -27.45 4.27
N ASP A 22 -4.76 -26.28 4.13
CA ASP A 22 -3.32 -26.01 4.35
C ASP A 22 -3.04 -25.39 5.70
N PHE A 23 -3.78 -24.37 6.14
CA PHE A 23 -3.54 -23.66 7.40
C PHE A 23 -4.71 -23.75 8.41
N GLY A 24 -5.76 -24.55 8.13
CA GLY A 24 -6.83 -24.84 9.05
C GLY A 24 -7.98 -23.83 9.01
N SER A 25 -8.57 -23.52 10.18
CA SER A 25 -9.81 -22.74 10.26
C SER A 25 -9.56 -21.33 10.76
N ALA A 26 -10.34 -20.39 10.23
CA ALA A 26 -10.38 -19.00 10.68
C ALA A 26 -11.82 -18.58 11.00
N THR A 27 -11.98 -17.86 12.11
CA THR A 27 -13.25 -17.24 12.51
C THR A 27 -13.03 -15.75 12.70
N VAL A 28 -13.87 -14.95 12.07
CA VAL A 28 -13.85 -13.50 12.19
C VAL A 28 -15.22 -12.95 12.52
N GLY A 29 -15.25 -11.81 13.21
CA GLY A 29 -16.47 -11.14 13.61
C GLY A 29 -16.41 -9.64 13.35
N LYS A 30 -17.59 -9.04 13.21
CA LYS A 30 -17.76 -7.59 13.06
C LYS A 30 -18.97 -7.13 13.84
N PHE A 31 -18.81 -6.00 14.53
CA PHE A 31 -19.88 -5.25 15.13
C PHE A 31 -19.81 -3.81 14.67
N THR A 32 -20.90 -3.28 14.15
CA THR A 32 -21.04 -1.88 13.73
C THR A 32 -22.23 -1.24 14.41
N GLY A 33 -22.06 -0.03 14.91
CA GLY A 33 -23.12 0.81 15.44
C GLY A 33 -23.15 2.15 14.74
N ARG A 34 -24.35 2.66 14.47
CA ARG A 34 -24.59 4.04 14.03
C ARG A 34 -25.75 4.62 14.82
N TYR A 35 -25.58 5.87 15.26
CA TYR A 35 -26.61 6.63 15.92
C TYR A 35 -26.81 7.99 15.26
N ASP A 36 -28.01 8.23 14.76
CA ASP A 36 -28.43 9.49 14.15
C ASP A 36 -29.06 10.39 15.23
N PHE A 37 -28.32 11.40 15.69
CA PHE A 37 -28.83 12.35 16.69
C PHE A 37 -29.97 13.22 16.11
N ASN A 38 -29.79 13.61 14.86
CA ASN A 38 -30.76 14.37 14.06
C ASN A 38 -30.37 14.28 12.58
N ASP A 39 -31.06 14.99 11.70
CA ASP A 39 -30.78 15.00 10.25
C ASP A 39 -29.43 15.65 9.91
N MET A 40 -28.78 16.36 10.84
CA MET A 40 -27.52 17.06 10.63
C MET A 40 -26.30 16.33 11.17
N PHE A 41 -26.50 15.40 12.13
CA PHE A 41 -25.36 14.78 12.81
C PHE A 41 -25.63 13.32 13.17
N ALA A 42 -24.70 12.46 12.77
CA ALA A 42 -24.64 11.07 13.18
C ALA A 42 -23.21 10.66 13.58
N ILE A 43 -23.12 9.70 14.50
CA ILE A 43 -21.89 9.00 14.87
C ILE A 43 -21.96 7.54 14.43
N ARG A 44 -20.85 6.99 14.01
CA ARG A 44 -20.72 5.56 13.68
C ARG A 44 -19.44 4.98 14.25
N GLY A 45 -19.42 3.68 14.49
CA GLY A 45 -18.23 2.98 14.94
C GLY A 45 -18.26 1.52 14.58
N THR A 46 -17.09 0.94 14.35
CA THR A 46 -16.95 -0.48 14.00
C THR A 46 -15.78 -1.07 14.78
N VAL A 47 -15.99 -2.28 15.29
CA VAL A 47 -14.92 -3.16 15.74
C VAL A 47 -15.02 -4.46 14.96
N SER A 48 -13.89 -4.94 14.44
CA SER A 48 -13.88 -6.19 13.68
C SER A 48 -12.54 -6.88 13.76
N THR A 49 -12.57 -8.20 13.59
CA THR A 49 -11.38 -9.01 13.36
C THR A 49 -11.33 -9.43 11.90
N GLY A 50 -10.14 -9.64 11.37
CA GLY A 50 -9.93 -10.13 10.02
C GLY A 50 -8.79 -11.15 9.97
N PHE A 51 -8.67 -11.85 8.86
CA PHE A 51 -7.50 -12.67 8.58
C PHE A 51 -7.21 -12.68 7.07
N ARG A 52 -5.96 -12.96 6.72
CA ARG A 52 -5.52 -13.24 5.36
C ARG A 52 -4.73 -14.55 5.38
N ALA A 53 -5.20 -15.49 4.59
CA ALA A 53 -4.45 -16.70 4.30
C ALA A 53 -3.14 -16.36 3.56
N PRO A 54 -2.04 -17.10 3.78
CA PRO A 54 -0.93 -17.08 2.84
C PRO A 54 -1.44 -17.40 1.43
N THR A 55 -0.87 -16.76 0.43
CA THR A 55 -1.17 -17.09 -0.96
C THR A 55 -0.36 -18.33 -1.38
N LEU A 56 -0.84 -19.08 -2.38
CA LEU A 56 -0.09 -20.21 -2.94
C LEU A 56 1.30 -19.79 -3.45
N ALA A 57 1.44 -18.55 -3.92
CA ALA A 57 2.74 -18.01 -4.31
C ALA A 57 3.66 -17.80 -3.11
N GLU A 58 3.15 -17.28 -2.00
CA GLU A 58 3.94 -17.11 -0.76
C GLU A 58 4.37 -18.47 -0.18
N GLU A 59 3.55 -19.51 -0.31
CA GLU A 59 3.83 -20.84 0.25
C GLU A 59 4.70 -21.72 -0.64
N HIS A 60 4.59 -21.59 -1.97
CA HIS A 60 5.14 -22.58 -2.90
C HIS A 60 6.08 -22.00 -3.95
N TYR A 61 6.26 -20.66 -4.00
CA TYR A 61 7.14 -20.07 -5.00
C TYR A 61 8.59 -20.50 -4.76
N PHE A 62 9.18 -21.09 -5.82
CA PHE A 62 10.57 -21.46 -5.90
C PHE A 62 11.20 -20.69 -7.07
N GLY A 63 12.37 -20.10 -6.85
CA GLY A 63 13.10 -19.39 -7.87
C GLY A 63 14.60 -19.49 -7.61
N VAL A 64 15.41 -19.43 -8.66
CA VAL A 64 16.86 -19.49 -8.58
C VAL A 64 17.45 -18.35 -9.39
N ASN A 65 18.40 -17.64 -8.80
CA ASN A 65 19.20 -16.62 -9.45
C ASN A 65 20.68 -17.00 -9.30
N VAL A 66 21.33 -17.36 -10.40
CA VAL A 66 22.74 -17.79 -10.41
C VAL A 66 23.52 -16.86 -11.32
N ALA A 67 24.60 -16.32 -10.80
CA ALA A 67 25.60 -15.52 -11.49
C ALA A 67 26.99 -16.15 -11.28
N PRO A 68 28.05 -15.74 -12.02
CA PRO A 68 29.38 -16.36 -11.90
C PRO A 68 29.95 -16.39 -10.48
N SER A 69 29.64 -15.42 -9.65
CA SER A 69 30.14 -15.29 -8.28
C SER A 69 29.06 -15.45 -7.18
N SER A 70 27.79 -15.63 -7.56
CA SER A 70 26.69 -15.72 -6.59
C SER A 70 25.62 -16.72 -6.98
N ALA A 71 24.96 -17.33 -5.99
CA ALA A 71 23.80 -18.19 -6.16
C ALA A 71 22.79 -17.93 -5.06
N PHE A 72 21.58 -17.55 -5.44
CA PHE A 72 20.47 -17.31 -4.51
C PHE A 72 19.25 -18.13 -4.89
N GLY A 73 18.55 -18.63 -3.88
CA GLY A 73 17.28 -19.32 -4.04
C GLY A 73 16.15 -18.67 -3.27
N GLN A 74 15.02 -18.43 -3.92
CA GLN A 74 13.76 -18.22 -3.23
C GLN A 74 13.22 -19.60 -2.84
N LEU A 75 13.18 -19.90 -1.53
CA LEU A 75 12.70 -21.19 -1.03
C LEU A 75 11.23 -21.10 -0.59
N PRO A 76 10.42 -22.15 -0.89
CA PRO A 76 9.10 -22.28 -0.31
C PRO A 76 9.18 -22.45 1.22
N PRO A 77 8.46 -21.68 2.04
CA PRO A 77 8.48 -21.82 3.50
C PRO A 77 8.10 -23.21 4.02
N ASN A 78 7.24 -23.93 3.29
CA ASN A 78 6.77 -25.28 3.65
C ASN A 78 7.75 -26.39 3.23
N SER A 79 8.91 -26.05 2.65
CA SER A 79 9.87 -27.04 2.16
C SER A 79 10.78 -27.58 3.25
N ALA A 80 11.26 -28.82 3.06
CA ALA A 80 12.28 -29.40 3.92
C ALA A 80 13.59 -28.58 3.90
N ALA A 81 13.89 -27.93 2.76
CA ALA A 81 15.04 -27.04 2.63
C ALA A 81 14.90 -25.79 3.56
N ALA A 82 13.75 -25.16 3.59
CA ALA A 82 13.48 -24.03 4.50
C ALA A 82 13.60 -24.46 5.98
N ALA A 83 13.09 -25.66 6.33
CA ALA A 83 13.21 -26.20 7.69
C ALA A 83 14.66 -26.41 8.14
N LEU A 84 15.59 -26.78 7.21
CA LEU A 84 17.02 -26.88 7.52
C LEU A 84 17.64 -25.53 7.89
N ALA A 85 17.13 -24.43 7.33
CA ALA A 85 17.56 -23.08 7.69
C ALA A 85 16.81 -22.52 8.91
N GLY A 86 15.97 -23.32 9.59
CA GLY A 86 15.27 -22.96 10.81
C GLY A 86 13.95 -22.19 10.59
N PHE A 87 13.43 -22.18 9.35
CA PHE A 87 12.15 -21.54 9.04
C PHE A 87 10.96 -22.48 9.23
N ASN A 88 9.81 -21.90 9.55
CA ASN A 88 8.58 -22.62 9.78
C ASN A 88 7.56 -22.32 8.67
N PRO A 89 6.56 -23.18 8.45
CA PRO A 89 5.44 -22.90 7.59
C PRO A 89 4.75 -21.59 7.97
N LEU A 90 4.24 -20.87 6.95
CA LEU A 90 3.54 -19.61 7.16
C LEU A 90 2.27 -19.78 8.00
N LYS A 91 2.01 -18.77 8.82
CA LYS A 91 0.75 -18.62 9.56
C LYS A 91 -0.09 -17.53 8.89
N PRO A 92 -1.43 -17.64 8.93
CA PRO A 92 -2.29 -16.57 8.47
C PRO A 92 -1.99 -15.25 9.18
N GLU A 93 -2.02 -14.16 8.44
CA GLU A 93 -2.09 -12.82 9.04
C GLU A 93 -3.45 -12.64 9.71
N LYS A 94 -3.47 -11.94 10.83
CA LYS A 94 -4.69 -11.56 11.53
C LYS A 94 -4.77 -10.06 11.69
N SER A 95 -5.97 -9.51 11.75
CA SER A 95 -6.15 -8.09 12.03
C SER A 95 -7.22 -7.84 13.10
N ASP A 96 -6.97 -6.82 13.91
CA ASP A 96 -7.93 -6.18 14.79
C ASP A 96 -8.15 -4.76 14.27
N ASN A 97 -9.42 -4.41 14.00
CA ASN A 97 -9.76 -3.16 13.33
C ASN A 97 -10.77 -2.38 14.18
N TYR A 98 -10.47 -1.13 14.41
CA TYR A 98 -11.29 -0.18 15.15
C TYR A 98 -11.52 1.06 14.31
N SER A 99 -12.76 1.54 14.27
CA SER A 99 -13.05 2.82 13.63
C SER A 99 -14.16 3.58 14.36
N VAL A 100 -14.05 4.91 14.30
CA VAL A 100 -15.09 5.82 14.75
C VAL A 100 -15.21 6.94 13.72
N GLY A 101 -16.45 7.33 13.41
CA GLY A 101 -16.71 8.34 12.41
C GLY A 101 -17.91 9.21 12.71
N PHE A 102 -17.93 10.38 12.07
CA PHE A 102 -18.98 11.37 12.13
C PHE A 102 -19.52 11.66 10.74
N VAL A 103 -20.82 11.79 10.63
CA VAL A 103 -21.52 12.24 9.42
C VAL A 103 -22.22 13.53 9.73
N LEU A 104 -21.94 14.57 8.96
CA LEU A 104 -22.37 15.94 9.19
C LEU A 104 -23.07 16.48 7.94
N HIS A 105 -24.25 17.09 8.13
CA HIS A 105 -24.98 17.85 7.12
C HIS A 105 -25.25 19.28 7.68
N PRO A 106 -24.20 20.12 7.86
CA PRO A 106 -24.33 21.40 8.58
C PRO A 106 -25.10 22.47 7.81
N ALA A 107 -25.25 22.28 6.49
CA ALA A 107 -26.03 23.16 5.62
C ALA A 107 -26.69 22.35 4.50
N PRO A 108 -27.71 22.89 3.81
CA PRO A 108 -28.25 22.27 2.60
C PRO A 108 -27.14 22.00 1.57
N ARG A 109 -27.19 20.80 0.96
CA ARG A 109 -26.23 20.35 -0.05
C ARG A 109 -24.76 20.23 0.41
N LEU A 110 -24.48 20.36 1.71
CA LEU A 110 -23.17 20.14 2.29
C LEU A 110 -23.16 18.87 3.10
N GLN A 111 -22.36 17.92 2.70
CA GLN A 111 -22.11 16.68 3.44
C GLN A 111 -20.63 16.58 3.77
N ILE A 112 -20.32 16.22 5.01
CA ILE A 112 -18.96 15.97 5.47
C ILE A 112 -18.96 14.65 6.25
N THR A 113 -18.00 13.78 5.96
CA THR A 113 -17.72 12.62 6.80
C THR A 113 -16.30 12.68 7.32
N VAL A 114 -16.11 12.27 8.56
CA VAL A 114 -14.80 12.17 9.21
C VAL A 114 -14.72 10.79 9.85
N ASP A 115 -13.74 9.99 9.47
CA ASP A 115 -13.53 8.68 10.06
C ASP A 115 -12.09 8.57 10.56
N ALA A 116 -11.90 8.12 11.80
CA ALA A 116 -10.61 7.74 12.36
C ALA A 116 -10.57 6.22 12.54
N TYR A 117 -9.40 5.62 12.31
CA TYR A 117 -9.23 4.19 12.40
C TYR A 117 -7.88 3.78 12.98
N ASP A 118 -7.84 2.59 13.55
CA ASP A 118 -6.64 1.85 13.94
C ASP A 118 -6.76 0.42 13.46
N ILE A 119 -5.79 -0.05 12.67
CA ILE A 119 -5.72 -1.38 12.09
C ILE A 119 -4.44 -2.04 12.58
N GLU A 120 -4.56 -3.03 13.44
CA GLU A 120 -3.44 -3.83 13.91
C GLU A 120 -3.34 -5.11 13.08
N LEU A 121 -2.19 -5.32 12.43
CA LEU A 121 -1.88 -6.54 11.69
C LEU A 121 -0.86 -7.37 12.44
N HIS A 122 -1.21 -8.64 12.69
CA HIS A 122 -0.37 -9.61 13.36
C HIS A 122 0.15 -10.66 12.39
N ASN A 123 1.37 -11.14 12.61
CA ASN A 123 2.03 -12.16 11.80
C ASN A 123 2.15 -11.76 10.32
N ARG A 124 2.52 -10.51 10.04
CA ARG A 124 2.63 -10.00 8.68
C ARG A 124 3.63 -10.80 7.86
N ILE A 125 3.19 -11.29 6.70
CA ILE A 125 4.00 -12.08 5.76
C ILE A 125 4.75 -11.11 4.85
N ILE A 126 6.07 -11.22 4.86
CA ILE A 126 6.96 -10.37 4.05
C ILE A 126 8.05 -11.26 3.49
N ASN A 127 8.48 -11.00 2.25
CA ASN A 127 9.67 -11.64 1.71
C ASN A 127 10.90 -11.11 2.44
N SER A 128 11.78 -12.00 2.88
CA SER A 128 13.04 -11.62 3.55
C SER A 128 13.96 -10.87 2.57
N GLY A 129 14.94 -10.17 3.10
CA GLY A 129 16.14 -9.85 2.35
C GLY A 129 16.97 -11.10 2.07
N ASP A 130 18.17 -10.89 1.54
CA ASP A 130 19.12 -11.97 1.33
C ASP A 130 19.62 -12.51 2.67
N ILE A 131 19.55 -13.82 2.83
CA ILE A 131 20.02 -14.56 3.99
C ILE A 131 21.19 -15.42 3.51
N PHE A 132 22.36 -15.20 4.09
CA PHE A 132 23.61 -15.73 3.56
C PHE A 132 24.04 -17.05 4.22
N GLY A 133 24.46 -18.00 3.40
CA GLY A 133 25.21 -19.17 3.80
C GLY A 133 26.71 -19.00 3.54
N LEU A 134 27.03 -18.31 2.42
CA LEU A 134 28.40 -17.95 2.06
C LEU A 134 28.44 -16.45 1.72
N LEU A 135 29.39 -15.73 2.27
CA LEU A 135 29.57 -14.30 1.98
C LEU A 135 31.07 -13.99 1.83
N GLY A 136 31.45 -13.46 0.66
CA GLY A 136 32.82 -13.14 0.34
C GLY A 136 33.77 -14.37 0.31
N GLY A 137 33.22 -15.57 0.11
CA GLY A 137 33.99 -16.83 0.13
C GLY A 137 34.07 -17.50 1.51
N GLU A 138 33.57 -16.86 2.54
CA GLU A 138 33.52 -17.40 3.91
C GLU A 138 32.14 -17.96 4.25
N THR A 139 32.11 -19.10 4.92
CA THR A 139 30.84 -19.68 5.42
C THR A 139 30.37 -18.89 6.63
N VAL A 140 29.16 -18.30 6.50
CA VAL A 140 28.51 -17.55 7.57
C VAL A 140 27.35 -18.32 8.22
N SER A 141 26.75 -19.27 7.50
CA SER A 141 25.74 -20.20 8.03
C SER A 141 25.75 -21.54 7.29
N ASN A 142 26.06 -22.61 8.01
CA ASN A 142 25.96 -23.96 7.47
C ASN A 142 24.50 -24.39 7.22
N ASN A 143 23.58 -23.93 8.05
CA ASN A 143 22.16 -24.26 7.92
C ASN A 143 21.60 -23.70 6.61
N VAL A 144 21.96 -22.47 6.24
CA VAL A 144 21.58 -21.85 4.98
C VAL A 144 22.23 -22.55 3.79
N LEU A 145 23.52 -22.91 3.87
CA LEU A 145 24.19 -23.67 2.81
C LEU A 145 23.53 -25.03 2.59
N ASN A 146 23.22 -25.75 3.67
CA ASN A 146 22.50 -27.01 3.59
C ASN A 146 21.12 -26.85 2.96
N ALA A 147 20.40 -25.77 3.30
CA ALA A 147 19.11 -25.44 2.70
C ALA A 147 19.21 -25.14 1.19
N VAL A 148 20.24 -24.43 0.76
CA VAL A 148 20.50 -24.16 -0.66
C VAL A 148 20.70 -25.48 -1.42
N VAL A 149 21.56 -26.36 -0.92
CA VAL A 149 21.84 -27.68 -1.54
C VAL A 149 20.58 -28.57 -1.54
N ALA A 150 19.89 -28.65 -0.40
CA ALA A 150 18.65 -29.43 -0.28
C ALA A 150 17.52 -28.87 -1.16
N GLY A 151 17.52 -27.56 -1.43
CA GLY A 151 16.61 -26.90 -2.37
C GLY A 151 16.95 -27.19 -3.84
N GLY A 152 18.01 -27.96 -4.14
CA GLY A 152 18.42 -28.32 -5.51
C GLY A 152 19.10 -27.18 -6.27
N ILE A 153 19.64 -26.17 -5.58
CA ILE A 153 20.34 -25.04 -6.20
C ILE A 153 21.79 -25.44 -6.46
N SER A 154 22.17 -25.42 -7.74
CA SER A 154 23.55 -25.71 -8.15
C SER A 154 24.48 -24.57 -7.80
N LEU A 155 25.60 -24.88 -7.16
CA LEU A 155 26.62 -23.91 -6.81
C LEU A 155 27.72 -23.90 -7.90
N PRO A 156 27.92 -22.75 -8.60
CA PRO A 156 29.04 -22.63 -9.56
C PRO A 156 30.41 -22.78 -8.88
N THR A 157 31.38 -23.29 -9.62
CA THR A 157 32.78 -23.35 -9.15
C THR A 157 33.29 -21.92 -8.94
N GLY A 158 33.83 -21.64 -7.74
CA GLY A 158 34.36 -20.32 -7.39
C GLY A 158 33.29 -19.31 -6.96
N VAL A 159 32.04 -19.76 -6.69
CA VAL A 159 31.02 -18.92 -6.10
C VAL A 159 31.50 -18.40 -4.73
N SER A 160 31.36 -17.09 -4.52
CA SER A 160 31.77 -16.42 -3.27
C SER A 160 30.59 -15.94 -2.41
N THR A 161 29.38 -15.94 -2.99
CA THR A 161 28.17 -15.49 -2.28
C THR A 161 27.04 -16.46 -2.55
N VAL A 162 26.50 -17.05 -1.50
CA VAL A 162 25.39 -18.02 -1.58
C VAL A 162 24.36 -17.67 -0.52
N GLY A 163 23.09 -17.67 -0.89
CA GLY A 163 22.04 -17.35 0.05
C GLY A 163 20.65 -17.80 -0.37
N ILE A 164 19.69 -17.48 0.47
CA ILE A 164 18.27 -17.72 0.22
C ILE A 164 17.47 -16.45 0.48
N GLN A 165 16.30 -16.39 -0.12
CA GLN A 165 15.19 -15.52 0.27
C GLN A 165 14.00 -16.39 0.61
N ILE A 166 13.11 -15.92 1.49
CA ILE A 166 11.96 -16.69 1.94
C ILE A 166 10.83 -15.75 2.36
N PHE A 167 9.59 -16.14 2.11
CA PHE A 167 8.44 -15.52 2.75
C PHE A 167 8.33 -16.01 4.19
N GLU A 168 8.16 -15.10 5.14
CA GLU A 168 8.08 -15.41 6.56
C GLU A 168 7.14 -14.43 7.29
N ASN A 169 6.53 -14.88 8.38
CA ASN A 169 5.84 -13.99 9.31
C ASN A 169 6.89 -13.18 10.08
N THR A 170 7.15 -11.93 9.70
CA THR A 170 8.31 -11.16 10.19
C THR A 170 7.96 -10.09 11.20
N ALA A 171 6.73 -9.55 11.18
CA ALA A 171 6.39 -8.37 11.97
C ALA A 171 4.91 -8.29 12.34
N ASN A 172 4.64 -7.49 13.36
CA ASN A 172 3.32 -6.89 13.57
C ASN A 172 3.39 -5.41 13.23
N THR A 173 2.28 -4.86 12.72
CA THR A 173 2.18 -3.43 12.37
C THR A 173 0.87 -2.84 12.88
N SER A 174 0.86 -1.53 13.19
CA SER A 174 -0.35 -0.75 13.45
C SER A 174 -0.42 0.38 12.43
N THR A 175 -1.57 0.53 11.79
CA THR A 175 -1.85 1.63 10.86
C THR A 175 -2.98 2.47 11.43
N LYS A 176 -2.67 3.72 11.78
CA LYS A 176 -3.62 4.69 12.29
C LYS A 176 -3.86 5.76 11.25
N GLY A 177 -5.11 6.17 11.10
CA GLY A 177 -5.43 7.18 10.11
C GLY A 177 -6.70 7.95 10.39
N VAL A 178 -6.85 9.03 9.62
CA VAL A 178 -8.05 9.86 9.57
C VAL A 178 -8.39 10.12 8.11
N GLU A 179 -9.65 9.92 7.77
CA GLU A 179 -10.21 10.25 6.46
C GLU A 179 -11.28 11.32 6.61
N VAL A 180 -11.24 12.32 5.73
CA VAL A 180 -12.27 13.34 5.63
C VAL A 180 -12.76 13.37 4.18
N THR A 181 -14.07 13.24 3.99
CA THR A 181 -14.70 13.51 2.69
C THR A 181 -15.71 14.62 2.84
N GLY A 182 -15.74 15.52 1.86
CA GLY A 182 -16.68 16.62 1.81
C GLY A 182 -17.25 16.75 0.40
N SER A 183 -18.54 17.01 0.30
CA SER A 183 -19.19 17.39 -0.95
C SER A 183 -20.11 18.59 -0.71
N TYR A 184 -20.06 19.53 -1.63
CA TYR A 184 -20.90 20.71 -1.60
C TYR A 184 -21.33 21.08 -3.02
N ALA A 185 -22.63 21.34 -3.18
CA ALA A 185 -23.17 21.78 -4.46
C ALA A 185 -23.58 23.26 -4.37
N SER A 186 -23.07 24.08 -5.28
CA SER A 186 -23.34 25.53 -5.35
C SER A 186 -23.89 25.94 -6.71
N ASP A 187 -24.89 26.79 -6.68
CA ASP A 187 -25.47 27.40 -7.87
C ASP A 187 -25.01 28.85 -7.98
N PHE A 188 -24.54 29.25 -9.14
CA PHE A 188 -24.05 30.61 -9.46
C PHE A 188 -24.93 31.28 -10.52
N ASP A 189 -26.23 31.05 -10.45
CA ASP A 189 -27.25 31.57 -11.36
C ASP A 189 -26.84 31.41 -12.85
N GLU A 190 -26.59 32.52 -13.54
CA GLU A 190 -26.19 32.53 -14.96
C GLU A 190 -24.80 31.96 -15.24
N PHE A 191 -23.95 31.78 -14.21
CA PHE A 191 -22.61 31.21 -14.35
C PHE A 191 -22.57 29.69 -14.12
N GLY A 192 -23.72 29.08 -13.87
CA GLY A 192 -23.87 27.64 -13.79
C GLY A 192 -23.80 27.04 -12.40
N HIS A 193 -23.55 25.76 -12.35
CA HIS A 193 -23.50 24.93 -11.16
C HIS A 193 -22.12 24.37 -10.93
N VAL A 194 -21.69 24.27 -9.67
CA VAL A 194 -20.41 23.64 -9.31
C VAL A 194 -20.62 22.62 -8.20
N ASP A 195 -20.23 21.37 -8.49
CA ASP A 195 -20.08 20.33 -7.49
C ASP A 195 -18.63 20.28 -6.99
N TRP A 196 -18.44 20.62 -5.73
CA TRP A 196 -17.16 20.60 -5.03
C TRP A 196 -16.99 19.26 -4.31
N THR A 197 -15.81 18.69 -4.42
CA THR A 197 -15.43 17.50 -3.66
C THR A 197 -14.09 17.70 -2.98
N LEU A 198 -14.03 17.37 -1.70
CA LEU A 198 -12.81 17.29 -0.89
C LEU A 198 -12.62 15.83 -0.46
N GLY A 199 -11.44 15.29 -0.70
CA GLY A 199 -10.96 14.05 -0.06
C GLY A 199 -9.66 14.35 0.67
N PHE A 200 -9.57 13.99 1.92
CA PHE A 200 -8.34 14.02 2.71
C PHE A 200 -8.13 12.69 3.39
N ASN A 201 -6.98 12.10 3.22
CA ASN A 201 -6.54 10.91 3.96
C ASN A 201 -5.20 11.21 4.61
N TYR A 202 -5.10 10.89 5.90
CA TYR A 202 -3.84 10.81 6.62
C TYR A 202 -3.72 9.44 7.25
N ASN A 203 -2.60 8.76 7.05
CA ASN A 203 -2.30 7.51 7.74
C ASN A 203 -0.82 7.38 8.07
N LYS A 204 -0.54 6.59 9.09
CA LYS A 204 0.80 6.26 9.53
C LYS A 204 0.83 4.80 9.92
N THR A 205 1.75 4.06 9.33
CA THR A 205 2.03 2.67 9.69
C THR A 205 3.29 2.62 10.54
N ASP A 206 3.21 2.01 11.71
CA ASP A 206 4.32 1.73 12.60
C ASP A 206 4.53 0.20 12.72
N ILE A 207 5.78 -0.24 12.76
CA ILE A 207 6.12 -1.62 13.07
C ILE A 207 6.11 -1.74 14.59
N THR A 208 5.16 -2.52 15.12
CA THR A 208 4.97 -2.64 16.59
C THR A 208 5.77 -3.79 17.20
N ARG A 209 6.12 -4.78 16.37
CA ARG A 209 6.94 -5.92 16.80
C ARG A 209 7.69 -6.48 15.60
N LEU A 210 8.95 -6.84 15.81
CA LEU A 210 9.75 -7.64 14.90
C LEU A 210 9.93 -9.04 15.50
N PHE A 211 9.88 -10.07 14.66
CA PHE A 211 10.21 -11.43 15.10
C PHE A 211 11.69 -11.69 14.96
N ALA A 212 12.23 -12.47 15.88
CA ALA A 212 13.64 -12.82 15.91
C ALA A 212 14.03 -13.69 14.72
N LEU A 213 15.29 -13.55 14.31
CA LEU A 213 15.91 -14.46 13.35
C LEU A 213 15.97 -15.89 13.93
N PRO A 214 15.87 -16.95 13.10
CA PRO A 214 16.28 -18.29 13.50
C PRO A 214 17.74 -18.30 13.98
N GLU A 215 18.09 -19.26 14.84
CA GLU A 215 19.48 -19.48 15.23
C GLU A 215 20.36 -19.74 14.01
N ASP A 216 21.59 -19.24 14.04
CA ASP A 216 22.59 -19.37 12.95
C ASP A 216 22.22 -18.68 11.61
N VAL A 217 21.15 -17.88 11.57
CA VAL A 217 20.84 -17.05 10.40
C VAL A 217 21.56 -15.71 10.52
N VAL A 218 22.38 -15.40 9.53
CA VAL A 218 23.11 -14.14 9.41
C VAL A 218 22.56 -13.32 8.25
N VAL A 219 22.16 -12.09 8.55
CA VAL A 219 21.80 -11.07 7.56
C VAL A 219 22.89 -9.98 7.56
N PRO A 220 23.37 -9.53 6.41
CA PRO A 220 24.59 -8.72 6.34
C PRO A 220 24.41 -7.25 6.69
N ASP A 221 23.19 -6.79 6.88
CA ASP A 221 22.95 -5.40 7.24
C ASP A 221 23.45 -5.13 8.67
N ILE A 222 24.35 -4.18 8.79
CA ILE A 222 24.97 -3.80 10.06
C ILE A 222 23.89 -3.46 11.09
N GLY A 223 23.79 -4.28 12.12
CA GLY A 223 22.82 -4.11 13.21
C GLY A 223 21.42 -4.67 12.96
N GLN A 224 21.20 -5.41 11.86
CA GLN A 224 19.93 -6.06 11.59
C GLN A 224 19.73 -7.28 12.51
N THR A 225 18.64 -7.26 13.27
CA THR A 225 18.25 -8.34 14.20
C THR A 225 16.99 -9.08 13.76
N SER A 226 16.49 -8.80 12.56
CA SER A 226 15.27 -9.40 12.02
C SER A 226 15.39 -9.63 10.51
N LEU A 227 14.49 -10.42 9.94
CA LEU A 227 14.40 -10.66 8.50
C LEU A 227 13.91 -9.45 7.70
N LEU A 228 13.36 -8.45 8.40
CA LEU A 228 12.86 -7.23 7.78
C LEU A 228 14.04 -6.28 7.50
N THR A 229 14.42 -6.15 6.24
CA THR A 229 15.47 -5.21 5.82
C THR A 229 15.05 -3.75 6.03
N ALA A 230 16.01 -2.83 6.11
CA ALA A 230 15.73 -1.40 6.16
C ALA A 230 14.88 -0.93 4.96
N GLN A 231 15.11 -1.51 3.77
CA GLN A 231 14.29 -1.26 2.59
C GLN A 231 12.85 -1.71 2.81
N SER A 232 12.63 -2.96 3.23
CA SER A 232 11.29 -3.50 3.47
C SER A 232 10.56 -2.76 4.59
N ALA A 233 11.28 -2.39 5.66
CA ALA A 233 10.73 -1.58 6.75
C ALA A 233 10.29 -0.20 6.25
N SER A 234 11.12 0.48 5.44
CA SER A 234 10.78 1.79 4.86
C SER A 234 9.66 1.69 3.83
N ALA A 235 9.58 0.59 3.07
CA ALA A 235 8.48 0.33 2.16
C ALA A 235 7.14 0.23 2.88
N LEU A 236 7.12 -0.36 4.08
CA LEU A 236 5.92 -0.44 4.92
C LEU A 236 5.54 0.88 5.57
N THR A 237 6.51 1.72 5.95
CA THR A 237 6.28 2.87 6.83
C THR A 237 6.35 4.23 6.14
N ASN A 238 7.11 4.35 5.04
CA ASN A 238 7.44 5.63 4.43
C ASN A 238 7.31 5.68 2.89
N ALA A 239 7.22 4.54 2.20
CA ALA A 239 7.15 4.52 0.74
C ALA A 239 5.78 4.96 0.19
N THR A 240 4.75 4.99 1.03
CA THR A 240 3.45 5.56 0.70
C THR A 240 3.29 6.94 1.35
N PRO A 241 2.66 7.91 0.69
CA PRO A 241 2.43 9.23 1.27
C PRO A 241 1.60 9.11 2.55
N ARG A 242 2.05 9.76 3.63
CA ARG A 242 1.27 9.81 4.88
C ARG A 242 -0.01 10.62 4.75
N TYR A 243 -0.07 11.53 3.78
CA TYR A 243 -1.31 12.21 3.47
C TYR A 243 -1.52 12.34 1.96
N LYS A 244 -2.79 12.35 1.58
CA LYS A 244 -3.26 12.65 0.23
C LYS A 244 -4.46 13.57 0.34
N ILE A 245 -4.45 14.64 -0.45
CA ILE A 245 -5.57 15.57 -0.56
C ILE A 245 -6.07 15.52 -2.01
N VAL A 246 -7.37 15.43 -2.19
CA VAL A 246 -8.02 15.55 -3.50
C VAL A 246 -9.03 16.68 -3.42
N LEU A 247 -8.84 17.68 -4.26
CA LEU A 247 -9.78 18.78 -4.42
C LEU A 247 -10.33 18.70 -5.85
N GLN A 248 -11.63 18.70 -6.01
CA GLN A 248 -12.26 18.66 -7.32
C GLN A 248 -13.40 19.67 -7.40
N ALA A 249 -13.48 20.33 -8.53
CA ALA A 249 -14.61 21.15 -8.95
C ALA A 249 -15.13 20.62 -10.28
N LEU A 250 -16.40 20.22 -10.33
CA LEU A 250 -17.14 19.90 -11.53
C LEU A 250 -18.10 21.06 -11.81
N TRP A 251 -17.73 21.90 -12.76
CA TRP A 251 -18.59 23.01 -13.23
C TRP A 251 -19.45 22.54 -14.40
N THR A 252 -20.70 22.97 -14.41
CA THR A 252 -21.64 22.71 -15.51
C THR A 252 -22.44 23.96 -15.84
N LEU A 253 -22.50 24.29 -17.14
CA LEU A 253 -23.32 25.37 -17.67
C LEU A 253 -23.90 25.01 -19.04
N HIS A 254 -25.20 24.86 -19.14
CA HIS A 254 -25.93 24.49 -20.36
C HIS A 254 -25.38 23.21 -20.99
N LYS A 255 -24.54 23.34 -22.03
CA LYS A 255 -23.94 22.24 -22.79
C LYS A 255 -22.47 22.02 -22.41
N TRP A 256 -21.90 22.86 -21.58
CA TRP A 256 -20.52 22.80 -21.14
C TRP A 256 -20.39 22.08 -19.80
N SER A 257 -19.31 21.37 -19.67
CA SER A 257 -18.82 20.87 -18.38
C SER A 257 -17.32 21.08 -18.29
N ALA A 258 -16.81 21.35 -17.11
CA ALA A 258 -15.36 21.36 -16.85
C ALA A 258 -15.07 20.73 -15.49
N THR A 259 -14.16 19.78 -15.47
CA THR A 259 -13.65 19.18 -14.23
C THR A 259 -12.22 19.61 -14.03
N LEU A 260 -11.96 20.29 -12.93
CA LEU A 260 -10.61 20.56 -12.44
C LEU A 260 -10.38 19.74 -11.17
N ARG A 261 -9.32 18.95 -11.15
CA ARG A 261 -8.92 18.16 -9.99
C ARG A 261 -7.47 18.44 -9.65
N GLU A 262 -7.22 18.69 -8.39
CA GLU A 262 -5.88 18.76 -7.81
C GLU A 262 -5.70 17.63 -6.82
N THR A 263 -4.67 16.81 -7.03
CA THR A 263 -4.28 15.74 -6.12
C THR A 263 -2.92 16.06 -5.52
N ILE A 264 -2.88 16.31 -4.23
CA ILE A 264 -1.65 16.61 -3.49
C ILE A 264 -1.23 15.34 -2.74
N TYR A 265 -0.04 14.84 -3.05
CA TYR A 265 0.60 13.73 -2.36
C TYR A 265 1.61 14.25 -1.37
N GLY A 266 1.56 13.74 -0.15
CA GLY A 266 2.59 13.97 0.87
C GLY A 266 3.94 13.36 0.48
N PRO A 267 5.00 13.67 1.23
CA PRO A 267 6.32 13.14 0.95
C PRO A 267 6.36 11.63 1.14
N THR A 268 7.20 10.98 0.32
CA THR A 268 7.52 9.55 0.42
C THR A 268 9.02 9.36 0.54
N ALA A 269 9.43 8.24 1.13
CA ALA A 269 10.84 7.92 1.27
C ALA A 269 11.07 6.42 1.35
N GLN A 270 12.22 5.96 0.88
CA GLN A 270 12.61 4.55 0.93
C GLN A 270 14.12 4.41 1.02
N TRP A 271 14.60 3.40 1.76
CA TRP A 271 15.98 2.95 1.70
C TRP A 271 16.24 2.13 0.43
N SER A 272 17.43 2.24 -0.14
CA SER A 272 17.86 1.37 -1.25
C SER A 272 18.06 -0.06 -0.77
N ALA A 273 18.02 -1.00 -1.73
CA ALA A 273 18.35 -2.41 -1.49
C ALA A 273 19.87 -2.69 -1.36
N ALA A 274 20.73 -1.70 -1.64
CA ALA A 274 22.17 -1.92 -1.65
C ALA A 274 22.74 -1.99 -0.22
N PRO A 275 23.16 -3.17 0.26
CA PRO A 275 23.60 -3.32 1.65
C PRO A 275 24.92 -2.60 1.95
N SER A 276 25.78 -2.39 0.95
CA SER A 276 27.10 -1.76 1.13
C SER A 276 27.05 -0.23 1.22
N ILE A 277 26.04 0.41 0.66
CA ILE A 277 25.84 1.87 0.68
C ILE A 277 24.34 2.14 0.78
N PRO A 278 23.78 2.17 1.99
CA PRO A 278 22.36 2.46 2.17
C PRO A 278 22.08 3.91 1.75
N ILE A 279 21.28 4.08 0.71
CA ILE A 279 20.87 5.40 0.22
C ILE A 279 19.39 5.58 0.58
N TYR A 280 19.10 6.70 1.21
CA TYR A 280 17.75 7.10 1.54
C TYR A 280 17.21 8.04 0.49
N TYR A 281 16.23 7.57 -0.27
CA TYR A 281 15.59 8.33 -1.34
C TYR A 281 14.32 9.00 -0.81
N GLN A 282 14.09 10.25 -1.25
CA GLN A 282 12.91 11.02 -0.86
C GLN A 282 12.26 11.66 -2.07
N ILE A 283 10.93 11.69 -2.05
CA ILE A 283 10.11 12.51 -2.94
C ILE A 283 9.36 13.50 -2.05
N GLY A 284 9.46 14.79 -2.37
CA GLY A 284 8.75 15.85 -1.64
C GLY A 284 7.26 15.85 -1.92
N THR A 285 6.54 16.70 -1.20
CA THR A 285 5.12 16.95 -1.47
C THR A 285 4.93 17.41 -2.92
N THR A 286 4.00 16.78 -3.64
CA THR A 286 3.78 17.02 -5.07
C THR A 286 2.30 17.14 -5.37
N GLY A 287 1.93 18.16 -6.14
CA GLY A 287 0.59 18.35 -6.69
C GLY A 287 0.50 17.86 -8.13
N ILE A 288 -0.60 17.21 -8.46
CA ILE A 288 -0.93 16.74 -9.81
C ILE A 288 -2.29 17.31 -10.18
N THR A 289 -2.30 18.11 -11.24
CA THR A 289 -3.51 18.77 -11.74
C THR A 289 -4.06 18.01 -12.94
N ASP A 290 -5.34 17.64 -12.90
CA ASP A 290 -6.09 17.09 -14.02
C ASP A 290 -7.15 18.09 -14.48
N LEU A 291 -7.36 18.20 -15.79
CA LEU A 291 -8.39 19.05 -16.40
C LEU A 291 -9.13 18.29 -17.48
N ASP A 292 -10.45 18.35 -17.47
CA ASP A 292 -11.31 17.86 -18.53
C ASP A 292 -12.37 18.91 -18.87
N ILE A 293 -12.58 19.17 -20.17
CA ILE A 293 -13.59 20.11 -20.65
C ILE A 293 -14.48 19.37 -21.66
N GLY A 294 -15.75 19.30 -21.36
CA GLY A 294 -16.76 18.64 -22.18
C GLY A 294 -17.74 19.61 -22.84
N TYR A 295 -18.14 19.29 -24.07
CA TYR A 295 -19.23 19.96 -24.76
C TYR A 295 -20.23 18.97 -25.32
N LYS A 296 -21.49 19.11 -24.92
CA LYS A 296 -22.61 18.29 -25.36
C LYS A 296 -23.34 18.95 -26.51
N PHE A 297 -23.06 18.53 -27.75
CA PHE A 297 -23.70 19.08 -28.97
C PHE A 297 -25.21 18.87 -28.93
N ASN A 298 -25.61 17.65 -28.58
CA ASN A 298 -27.00 17.24 -28.40
C ASN A 298 -27.07 16.04 -27.45
N LYS A 299 -28.27 15.44 -27.27
CA LYS A 299 -28.49 14.29 -26.39
C LYS A 299 -27.64 13.03 -26.72
N ASN A 300 -27.18 12.95 -27.98
CA ASN A 300 -26.50 11.78 -28.52
C ASN A 300 -24.98 11.98 -28.74
N ILE A 301 -24.49 13.23 -28.76
CA ILE A 301 -23.10 13.54 -29.14
C ILE A 301 -22.47 14.45 -28.08
N GLN A 302 -21.38 14.00 -27.50
CA GLN A 302 -20.54 14.76 -26.58
C GLN A 302 -19.07 14.62 -26.97
N LEU A 303 -18.32 15.71 -26.92
CA LEU A 303 -16.86 15.75 -27.07
C LEU A 303 -16.25 16.22 -25.76
N ASP A 304 -15.27 15.47 -25.26
CA ASP A 304 -14.46 15.84 -24.11
C ASP A 304 -12.99 15.96 -24.56
N VAL A 305 -12.30 16.97 -24.05
CA VAL A 305 -10.86 17.20 -24.24
C VAL A 305 -10.24 17.36 -22.87
N GLY A 306 -9.22 16.60 -22.56
CA GLY A 306 -8.68 16.61 -21.23
C GLY A 306 -7.19 16.27 -21.14
N ALA A 307 -6.67 16.48 -19.96
CA ALA A 307 -5.32 16.12 -19.58
C ALA A 307 -5.31 15.55 -18.15
N ASN A 308 -4.74 14.36 -18.01
CA ASN A 308 -4.31 13.86 -16.70
C ASN A 308 -2.87 14.32 -16.51
N ASN A 309 -2.56 14.88 -15.34
CA ASN A 309 -1.27 15.51 -15.07
C ASN A 309 -0.95 16.62 -16.10
N LEU A 310 -1.79 17.64 -16.13
CA LEU A 310 -1.76 18.76 -17.08
C LEU A 310 -0.38 19.40 -17.23
N PHE A 311 0.37 19.51 -16.15
CA PHE A 311 1.69 20.16 -16.11
C PHE A 311 2.86 19.20 -16.34
N ASN A 312 2.58 17.94 -16.74
CA ASN A 312 3.60 16.92 -17.02
C ASN A 312 4.59 16.72 -15.87
N THR A 313 4.09 16.68 -14.64
CA THR A 313 4.91 16.47 -13.44
C THR A 313 5.44 15.05 -13.44
N ILE A 314 6.76 14.89 -13.51
CA ILE A 314 7.45 13.60 -13.53
C ILE A 314 8.11 13.38 -12.16
N PRO A 315 8.08 12.14 -11.60
CA PRO A 315 8.83 11.85 -10.38
C PRO A 315 10.33 12.12 -10.57
N PRO A 316 11.02 12.63 -9.53
CA PRO A 316 12.45 12.88 -9.62
C PRO A 316 13.21 11.58 -9.88
N GLY A 317 14.20 11.59 -10.77
CA GLY A 317 15.05 10.42 -11.05
C GLY A 317 15.90 10.03 -9.86
N LEU A 318 16.26 8.74 -9.77
CA LEU A 318 17.20 8.23 -8.77
C LEU A 318 18.58 8.84 -9.01
N GLN A 319 19.05 9.65 -8.09
CA GLN A 319 20.43 10.09 -8.05
C GLN A 319 21.16 9.25 -7.00
N ASN A 320 22.08 8.39 -7.45
CA ASN A 320 23.01 7.71 -6.55
C ASN A 320 24.34 8.48 -6.55
N PRO A 321 24.62 9.30 -5.54
CA PRO A 321 25.88 10.07 -5.48
C PRO A 321 27.12 9.19 -5.33
N ALA A 322 26.98 7.91 -4.96
CA ALA A 322 28.08 6.99 -4.74
C ALA A 322 28.39 6.08 -5.94
N SER A 323 27.59 6.11 -6.99
CA SER A 323 27.85 5.35 -8.20
C SER A 323 27.94 6.28 -9.41
N ASN A 324 28.99 6.05 -10.24
CA ASN A 324 29.07 6.65 -11.58
C ASN A 324 27.98 6.13 -12.54
N PHE A 325 27.10 5.26 -12.08
CA PHE A 325 25.89 4.83 -12.77
C PHE A 325 24.77 5.87 -12.61
N ILE A 326 25.10 7.09 -12.93
CA ILE A 326 24.12 8.16 -13.10
C ILE A 326 23.33 7.80 -14.36
N HIS A 327 22.04 7.55 -14.22
CA HIS A 327 21.07 7.44 -15.33
C HIS A 327 21.06 6.16 -16.18
N THR A 328 21.49 4.99 -15.70
CA THR A 328 21.29 3.75 -16.46
C THR A 328 19.82 3.36 -16.62
N PHE A 329 18.97 3.81 -15.76
CA PHE A 329 17.52 3.82 -15.95
C PHE A 329 16.98 5.12 -15.39
N ASN A 330 16.48 6.01 -16.24
CA ASN A 330 15.59 7.09 -15.86
C ASN A 330 14.27 6.53 -15.33
N SER A 331 14.31 5.41 -14.61
CA SER A 331 13.13 4.86 -14.01
C SER A 331 12.75 5.76 -12.85
N PRO A 332 11.65 6.47 -12.97
CA PRO A 332 11.06 7.16 -11.85
C PRO A 332 10.81 6.14 -10.75
N TYR A 333 10.93 6.57 -9.53
CA TYR A 333 10.85 5.72 -8.36
C TYR A 333 9.65 4.79 -8.36
N ALA A 334 9.88 3.51 -8.08
CA ALA A 334 8.84 2.50 -7.90
C ALA A 334 7.82 2.88 -6.81
N PHE A 335 8.14 3.82 -5.92
CA PHE A 335 7.28 4.30 -4.84
C PHE A 335 6.70 5.71 -5.09
N ALA A 336 6.83 6.27 -6.29
CA ALA A 336 6.11 7.49 -6.65
C ALA A 336 4.60 7.21 -6.70
N PRO A 337 3.77 7.98 -6.01
CA PRO A 337 2.34 7.72 -5.93
C PRO A 337 1.54 8.16 -7.17
N TRP A 338 2.19 8.70 -8.19
CA TRP A 338 1.58 9.10 -9.47
C TRP A 338 2.30 8.45 -10.65
N ASN A 339 1.66 8.53 -11.84
CA ASN A 339 2.18 7.90 -13.05
C ASN A 339 3.52 8.49 -13.46
N PRO A 340 4.57 7.66 -13.61
CA PRO A 340 5.89 8.08 -14.03
C PRO A 340 5.98 8.60 -15.48
N ASN A 341 5.02 8.27 -16.34
CA ASN A 341 5.04 8.68 -17.74
C ASN A 341 4.69 10.16 -17.96
N GLY A 342 4.39 10.91 -16.88
CA GLY A 342 4.04 12.32 -16.96
C GLY A 342 2.62 12.57 -17.45
N GLY A 343 2.43 13.63 -18.24
CA GLY A 343 1.13 14.08 -18.72
C GLY A 343 0.53 13.18 -19.79
N TYR A 344 -0.77 12.94 -19.70
CA TYR A 344 -1.56 12.24 -20.70
C TYR A 344 -2.68 13.14 -21.21
N TYR A 345 -2.65 13.47 -22.50
CA TYR A 345 -3.61 14.37 -23.15
C TYR A 345 -4.52 13.57 -24.08
N TYR A 346 -5.82 13.83 -24.06
CA TYR A 346 -6.79 13.05 -24.81
C TYR A 346 -7.95 13.87 -25.36
N GLY A 347 -8.56 13.33 -26.42
CA GLY A 347 -9.89 13.71 -26.90
C GLY A 347 -10.79 12.48 -26.91
N LYS A 348 -12.02 12.61 -26.43
CA LYS A 348 -13.00 11.54 -26.33
C LYS A 348 -14.32 11.98 -26.98
N LEU A 349 -14.78 11.22 -27.99
CA LEU A 349 -16.10 11.39 -28.57
C LEU A 349 -17.04 10.33 -28.01
N THR A 350 -18.12 10.75 -27.37
CA THR A 350 -19.17 9.85 -26.87
C THR A 350 -20.40 9.95 -27.80
N LEU A 351 -20.80 8.78 -28.30
CA LEU A 351 -22.02 8.63 -29.12
C LEU A 351 -23.00 7.73 -28.36
N THR A 352 -24.23 8.21 -28.15
CA THR A 352 -25.30 7.46 -27.48
C THR A 352 -26.42 7.23 -28.51
N PHE A 353 -26.84 5.99 -28.71
CA PHE A 353 -27.84 5.59 -29.69
C PHE A 353 -29.19 5.25 -29.05
#